data_f537ebd827e54b50da9a574755e4663a
#
_entry.id   f537ebd827e54b50da9a574755e4663a
#
_cell.length_a   1.000
_cell.length_b   1.000
_cell.length_c   1.000
_cell.angle_alpha   90.00
_cell.angle_beta   90.00
_cell.angle_gamma   90.00
#
_symmetry.space_group_name_H-M   'P 1'
#
loop_
_entity.id
_entity.type
_entity.pdbx_description
1 polymer ?
#
loop_
_entity_poly.entity_id
_entity_poly.type
_entity_poly.pdbx_seq_one_letter_code
_entity_poly.pdbx_strand_id
1 'polypeptide(L)'
;MLKLGVNVDHVATLREARYRGRGFGEPDPVEAARICEAAGAHGITAHLREDRRHMQDRDIWELRETVQTRLNLEMAVVPEIIAIALKLKPDIVCIVPERRLEVTTEGGLDVVVNEMAITDTRKKMNDAGIEVSLFIAPDEKQIEAAARTGSQFVELHTGAFAEEFFLGVPASRRQVGAISCEEHAGETPAPPGRELQRLISGAQQAHVLGLKVNAGHGLNYANLPALHHVPHLVELNIGHSIISRAVSVGLEKAVKEMLRLMKKYRG
;
A
#
# COMPACT_ATOMS: atom_id res chain seq x y z
N MET A 1 7.21 7.30 14.51
CA MET A 1 6.38 6.05 14.61
C MET A 1 5.92 5.68 13.21
N LEU A 2 6.14 4.42 12.78
CA LEU A 2 5.67 3.91 11.49
C LEU A 2 4.13 3.79 11.50
N LYS A 3 3.46 4.35 10.50
CA LYS A 3 2.00 4.37 10.36
C LYS A 3 1.50 3.16 9.59
N LEU A 4 0.27 2.72 9.86
CA LEU A 4 -0.43 1.69 9.11
C LEU A 4 -1.60 2.32 8.34
N GLY A 5 -1.55 2.28 7.02
CA GLY A 5 -2.68 2.41 6.13
C GLY A 5 -3.27 1.02 5.85
N VAL A 6 -4.55 0.82 6.10
CA VAL A 6 -5.23 -0.44 5.79
C VAL A 6 -5.95 -0.30 4.46
N ASN A 7 -5.52 -1.07 3.45
CA ASN A 7 -6.22 -1.13 2.18
C ASN A 7 -7.44 -2.07 2.30
N VAL A 8 -8.63 -1.53 2.00
CA VAL A 8 -9.91 -2.24 2.14
C VAL A 8 -10.46 -2.82 0.83
N ASP A 9 -9.71 -2.77 -0.27
CA ASP A 9 -10.14 -3.26 -1.58
C ASP A 9 -10.55 -4.73 -1.57
N HIS A 10 -9.84 -5.57 -0.81
CA HIS A 10 -10.16 -7.00 -0.74
C HIS A 10 -11.49 -7.28 -0.04
N VAL A 11 -11.97 -6.37 0.81
CA VAL A 11 -13.33 -6.42 1.36
C VAL A 11 -14.34 -6.23 0.24
N ALA A 12 -14.13 -5.19 -0.59
CA ALA A 12 -14.95 -4.94 -1.77
C ALA A 12 -14.85 -6.09 -2.79
N THR A 13 -13.65 -6.65 -3.02
CA THR A 13 -13.46 -7.83 -3.88
C THR A 13 -14.31 -8.99 -3.43
N LEU A 14 -14.37 -9.27 -2.13
CA LEU A 14 -15.18 -10.35 -1.59
C LEU A 14 -16.68 -10.08 -1.78
N ARG A 15 -17.14 -8.83 -1.59
CA ARG A 15 -18.50 -8.42 -1.89
C ARG A 15 -18.84 -8.64 -3.39
N GLU A 16 -17.97 -8.16 -4.28
CA GLU A 16 -18.21 -8.26 -5.73
C GLU A 16 -18.16 -9.71 -6.25
N ALA A 17 -17.52 -10.62 -5.56
CA ALA A 17 -17.57 -12.05 -5.90
C ALA A 17 -19.00 -12.62 -5.85
N ARG A 18 -19.89 -12.04 -5.01
CA ARG A 18 -21.28 -12.49 -4.85
C ARG A 18 -22.31 -11.50 -5.39
N TYR A 19 -22.05 -10.19 -5.24
CA TYR A 19 -23.06 -9.16 -5.44
C TYR A 19 -22.73 -8.20 -6.58
N ARG A 20 -21.89 -8.61 -7.53
CA ARG A 20 -21.41 -7.78 -8.62
C ARG A 20 -22.55 -7.06 -9.35
N GLY A 21 -22.43 -5.74 -9.48
CA GLY A 21 -23.38 -4.88 -10.17
C GLY A 21 -24.74 -4.70 -9.48
N ARG A 22 -24.89 -5.17 -8.23
CA ARG A 22 -26.16 -5.05 -7.49
C ARG A 22 -26.27 -3.77 -6.65
N GLY A 23 -25.18 -3.03 -6.47
CA GLY A 23 -25.19 -1.80 -5.68
C GLY A 23 -25.41 -1.99 -4.17
N PHE A 24 -25.43 -3.22 -3.67
CA PHE A 24 -25.53 -3.58 -2.25
C PHE A 24 -24.84 -4.93 -1.99
N GLY A 25 -24.64 -5.28 -0.75
CA GLY A 25 -24.11 -6.60 -0.36
C GLY A 25 -23.00 -6.52 0.68
N GLU A 26 -22.69 -7.65 1.25
CA GLU A 26 -21.66 -7.82 2.27
C GLU A 26 -20.47 -8.64 1.72
N PRO A 27 -19.27 -8.43 2.29
CA PRO A 27 -18.92 -7.43 3.33
C PRO A 27 -18.83 -6.01 2.78
N ASP A 28 -19.04 -5.02 3.67
CA ASP A 28 -19.01 -3.60 3.34
C ASP A 28 -17.62 -3.01 3.62
N PRO A 29 -16.92 -2.42 2.63
CA PRO A 29 -15.61 -1.81 2.82
C PRO A 29 -15.66 -0.56 3.71
N VAL A 30 -16.78 0.16 3.79
CA VAL A 30 -16.95 1.33 4.65
C VAL A 30 -17.03 0.91 6.13
N GLU A 31 -17.81 -0.13 6.43
CA GLU A 31 -17.83 -0.69 7.78
C GLU A 31 -16.48 -1.30 8.19
N ALA A 32 -15.81 -1.97 7.24
CA ALA A 32 -14.45 -2.47 7.47
C ALA A 32 -13.47 -1.33 7.80
N ALA A 33 -13.57 -0.18 7.13
CA ALA A 33 -12.77 1.00 7.43
C ALA A 33 -12.98 1.48 8.87
N ARG A 34 -14.24 1.58 9.34
CA ARG A 34 -14.57 1.96 10.73
C ARG A 34 -13.93 1.01 11.74
N ILE A 35 -14.02 -0.30 11.48
CA ILE A 35 -13.41 -1.33 12.35
C ILE A 35 -11.88 -1.17 12.37
N CYS A 36 -11.25 -0.90 11.22
CA CYS A 36 -9.81 -0.68 11.13
C CYS A 36 -9.36 0.56 11.92
N GLU A 37 -10.08 1.68 11.81
CA GLU A 37 -9.80 2.90 12.59
C GLU A 37 -9.98 2.66 14.09
N ALA A 38 -11.05 2.02 14.51
CA ALA A 38 -11.30 1.65 15.91
C ALA A 38 -10.21 0.71 16.47
N ALA A 39 -9.61 -0.14 15.61
CA ALA A 39 -8.49 -1.00 15.96
C ALA A 39 -7.14 -0.26 16.05
N GLY A 40 -7.07 1.01 15.59
CA GLY A 40 -5.89 1.86 15.65
C GLY A 40 -5.15 2.04 14.34
N ALA A 41 -5.75 1.75 13.18
CA ALA A 41 -5.19 2.11 11.88
C ALA A 41 -4.98 3.64 11.80
N HIS A 42 -3.93 4.07 11.10
CA HIS A 42 -3.57 5.49 10.97
C HIS A 42 -4.09 6.11 9.67
N GLY A 43 -4.58 5.27 8.76
CA GLY A 43 -5.18 5.67 7.51
C GLY A 43 -5.92 4.49 6.87
N ILE A 44 -6.79 4.82 5.93
CA ILE A 44 -7.53 3.88 5.10
C ILE A 44 -7.09 4.10 3.65
N THR A 45 -6.77 3.02 2.95
CA THR A 45 -6.43 3.04 1.53
C THR A 45 -7.53 2.33 0.74
N ALA A 46 -7.93 2.94 -0.36
CA ALA A 46 -8.92 2.37 -1.28
C ALA A 46 -8.55 2.71 -2.73
N HIS A 47 -8.68 1.76 -3.64
CA HIS A 47 -8.35 1.92 -5.04
C HIS A 47 -9.61 1.98 -5.90
N LEU A 48 -9.92 3.16 -6.44
CA LEU A 48 -10.96 3.32 -7.44
C LEU A 48 -10.39 3.08 -8.84
N ARG A 49 -10.46 1.84 -9.29
CA ARG A 49 -9.99 1.45 -10.64
C ARG A 49 -10.93 1.97 -11.73
N GLU A 50 -10.38 2.20 -12.94
CA GLU A 50 -11.17 2.54 -14.13
C GLU A 50 -12.31 1.52 -14.39
N ASP A 51 -12.05 0.23 -14.18
CA ASP A 51 -12.99 -0.86 -14.47
C ASP A 51 -13.94 -1.21 -13.31
N ARG A 52 -13.82 -0.52 -12.16
CA ARG A 52 -14.69 -0.72 -10.97
C ARG A 52 -14.83 -2.20 -10.56
N ARG A 53 -13.77 -3.01 -10.73
CA ARG A 53 -13.86 -4.46 -10.45
C ARG A 53 -14.08 -4.83 -8.98
N HIS A 54 -13.80 -3.91 -8.06
CA HIS A 54 -14.01 -4.08 -6.61
C HIS A 54 -14.64 -2.83 -5.98
N MET A 55 -13.88 -1.79 -5.65
CA MET A 55 -14.45 -0.54 -5.13
C MET A 55 -15.36 0.11 -6.16
N GLN A 56 -16.52 0.58 -5.70
CA GLN A 56 -17.49 1.31 -6.49
C GLN A 56 -17.46 2.80 -6.15
N ASP A 57 -17.96 3.66 -7.03
CA ASP A 57 -17.96 5.11 -6.79
C ASP A 57 -18.62 5.47 -5.45
N ARG A 58 -19.75 4.84 -5.10
CA ARG A 58 -20.43 5.07 -3.82
C ARG A 58 -19.54 4.80 -2.63
N ASP A 59 -18.74 3.71 -2.67
CA ASP A 59 -17.89 3.32 -1.55
C ASP A 59 -16.86 4.41 -1.23
N ILE A 60 -16.30 5.03 -2.29
CA ILE A 60 -15.29 6.08 -2.14
C ILE A 60 -15.90 7.34 -1.53
N TRP A 61 -17.13 7.72 -1.93
CA TRP A 61 -17.84 8.86 -1.34
C TRP A 61 -18.20 8.59 0.12
N GLU A 62 -18.73 7.41 0.42
CA GLU A 62 -19.07 7.02 1.80
C GLU A 62 -17.81 6.91 2.69
N LEU A 63 -16.69 6.41 2.15
CA LEU A 63 -15.39 6.42 2.86
C LEU A 63 -14.97 7.86 3.18
N ARG A 64 -15.08 8.81 2.23
CA ARG A 64 -14.71 10.21 2.49
C ARG A 64 -15.50 10.83 3.63
N GLU A 65 -16.81 10.52 3.70
CA GLU A 65 -17.67 11.03 4.77
C GLU A 65 -17.44 10.35 6.11
N THR A 66 -16.95 9.11 6.10
CA THR A 66 -16.86 8.24 7.28
C THR A 66 -15.49 8.24 7.92
N VAL A 67 -14.41 8.17 7.12
CA VAL A 67 -13.02 8.06 7.58
C VAL A 67 -12.62 9.30 8.34
N GLN A 68 -12.16 9.13 9.59
CA GLN A 68 -11.71 10.19 10.47
C GLN A 68 -10.18 10.34 10.50
N THR A 69 -9.46 9.31 10.09
CA THR A 69 -8.03 9.30 9.91
C THR A 69 -7.66 9.82 8.51
N ARG A 70 -6.62 9.30 7.89
CA ARG A 70 -6.20 9.71 6.54
C ARG A 70 -6.82 8.81 5.49
N LEU A 71 -7.49 9.39 4.49
CA LEU A 71 -7.95 8.66 3.31
C LEU A 71 -6.91 8.75 2.20
N ASN A 72 -6.36 7.60 1.81
CA ASN A 72 -5.47 7.43 0.66
C ASN A 72 -6.25 6.82 -0.51
N LEU A 73 -6.43 7.59 -1.59
CA LEU A 73 -7.07 7.11 -2.82
C LEU A 73 -6.01 6.62 -3.81
N GLU A 74 -5.95 5.32 -4.06
CA GLU A 74 -5.16 4.78 -5.17
C GLU A 74 -5.90 5.02 -6.49
N MET A 75 -5.18 5.51 -7.52
CA MET A 75 -5.79 5.92 -8.78
C MET A 75 -4.84 5.86 -9.97
N ALA A 76 -5.39 5.64 -11.17
CA ALA A 76 -4.69 5.84 -12.43
C ALA A 76 -4.71 7.32 -12.89
N VAL A 77 -3.76 7.70 -13.75
CA VAL A 77 -3.70 9.04 -14.37
C VAL A 77 -4.64 9.10 -15.57
N VAL A 78 -5.95 9.06 -15.29
CA VAL A 78 -7.00 9.21 -16.33
C VAL A 78 -7.96 10.34 -15.98
N PRO A 79 -8.49 11.08 -16.98
CA PRO A 79 -9.28 12.29 -16.74
C PRO A 79 -10.49 12.08 -15.82
N GLU A 80 -11.19 10.96 -15.94
CA GLU A 80 -12.36 10.62 -15.13
C GLU A 80 -11.99 10.48 -13.65
N ILE A 81 -10.96 9.69 -13.34
CA ILE A 81 -10.56 9.43 -11.95
C ILE A 81 -9.92 10.68 -11.34
N ILE A 82 -9.15 11.45 -12.11
CA ILE A 82 -8.63 12.75 -11.68
C ILE A 82 -9.79 13.69 -11.28
N ALA A 83 -10.86 13.75 -12.08
CA ALA A 83 -12.02 14.59 -11.77
C ALA A 83 -12.75 14.12 -10.51
N ILE A 84 -12.84 12.81 -10.27
CA ILE A 84 -13.41 12.24 -9.05
C ILE A 84 -12.54 12.61 -7.85
N ALA A 85 -11.22 12.40 -7.92
CA ALA A 85 -10.29 12.72 -6.83
C ALA A 85 -10.34 14.21 -6.43
N LEU A 86 -10.39 15.12 -7.41
CA LEU A 86 -10.50 16.57 -7.15
C LEU A 86 -11.81 16.96 -6.46
N LYS A 87 -12.91 16.26 -6.70
CA LYS A 87 -14.19 16.49 -6.02
C LYS A 87 -14.24 15.82 -4.64
N LEU A 88 -13.71 14.61 -4.54
CA LEU A 88 -13.68 13.81 -3.31
C LEU A 88 -12.78 14.45 -2.24
N LYS A 89 -11.66 15.05 -2.67
CA LYS A 89 -10.63 15.63 -1.81
C LYS A 89 -10.12 14.64 -0.75
N PRO A 90 -9.55 13.50 -1.15
CA PRO A 90 -8.86 12.64 -0.21
C PRO A 90 -7.65 13.38 0.37
N ASP A 91 -7.09 12.89 1.48
CA ASP A 91 -5.91 13.53 2.10
C ASP A 91 -4.65 13.32 1.24
N ILE A 92 -4.61 12.19 0.54
CA ILE A 92 -3.54 11.83 -0.39
C ILE A 92 -4.10 10.99 -1.54
N VAL A 93 -3.51 11.12 -2.71
CA VAL A 93 -3.66 10.16 -3.79
C VAL A 93 -2.37 9.38 -3.98
N CYS A 94 -2.48 8.07 -4.21
CA CYS A 94 -1.36 7.24 -4.65
C CYS A 94 -1.58 6.88 -6.12
N ILE A 95 -0.68 7.37 -6.99
CA ILE A 95 -0.76 7.06 -8.43
C ILE A 95 -0.17 5.68 -8.67
N VAL A 96 -1.02 4.78 -9.19
CA VAL A 96 -0.68 3.37 -9.45
C VAL A 96 -0.90 3.01 -10.91
N PRO A 97 -0.17 2.03 -11.48
CA PRO A 97 -0.41 1.56 -12.84
C PRO A 97 -1.63 0.66 -12.88
N GLU A 98 -2.49 0.83 -13.89
CA GLU A 98 -3.62 -0.07 -14.16
C GLU A 98 -3.49 -0.83 -15.49
N ARG A 99 -2.69 -0.31 -16.42
CA ARG A 99 -2.45 -0.90 -17.74
C ARG A 99 -1.00 -1.38 -17.85
N ARG A 100 -0.78 -2.41 -18.69
CA ARG A 100 0.57 -2.97 -18.89
C ARG A 100 1.60 -1.96 -19.38
N LEU A 101 1.18 -0.95 -20.15
CA LEU A 101 2.07 0.10 -20.68
C LEU A 101 2.50 1.12 -19.59
N GLU A 102 1.84 1.13 -18.44
CA GLU A 102 2.14 2.02 -17.31
C GLU A 102 3.05 1.36 -16.27
N VAL A 103 3.35 0.07 -16.46
CA VAL A 103 4.05 -0.79 -15.49
C VAL A 103 5.50 -0.96 -15.93
N THR A 104 6.43 -0.80 -14.99
CA THR A 104 7.83 -1.23 -15.17
C THR A 104 7.92 -2.76 -15.20
N THR A 105 9.05 -3.31 -15.65
CA THR A 105 9.31 -4.76 -15.60
C THR A 105 9.22 -5.34 -14.18
N GLU A 106 9.26 -4.49 -13.16
CA GLU A 106 9.24 -4.86 -11.73
C GLU A 106 7.92 -4.55 -11.03
N GLY A 107 6.88 -4.15 -11.78
CA GLY A 107 5.51 -4.06 -11.30
C GLY A 107 5.06 -2.70 -10.75
N GLY A 108 5.94 -1.69 -10.65
CA GLY A 108 5.58 -0.32 -10.26
C GLY A 108 5.20 0.56 -11.44
N LEU A 109 4.72 1.77 -11.17
CA LEU A 109 4.43 2.80 -12.16
C LEU A 109 5.73 3.22 -12.88
N ASP A 110 5.70 3.31 -14.21
CA ASP A 110 6.82 3.86 -14.99
C ASP A 110 6.76 5.39 -15.00
N VAL A 111 7.39 5.99 -14.00
CA VAL A 111 7.44 7.45 -13.84
C VAL A 111 8.32 8.09 -14.90
N VAL A 112 9.40 7.43 -15.32
CA VAL A 112 10.33 7.96 -16.34
C VAL A 112 9.59 8.26 -17.65
N VAL A 113 8.75 7.32 -18.08
CA VAL A 113 7.98 7.47 -19.34
C VAL A 113 6.81 8.44 -19.16
N ASN A 114 6.20 8.49 -17.98
CA ASN A 114 4.98 9.25 -17.72
C ASN A 114 5.20 10.55 -16.94
N GLU A 115 6.46 11.03 -16.80
CA GLU A 115 6.86 12.14 -15.92
C GLU A 115 6.01 13.41 -16.12
N MET A 116 5.75 13.79 -17.37
CA MET A 116 4.98 15.00 -17.68
C MET A 116 3.52 14.88 -17.24
N ALA A 117 2.84 13.78 -17.55
CA ALA A 117 1.44 13.56 -17.18
C ALA A 117 1.26 13.46 -15.64
N ILE A 118 2.23 12.80 -14.96
CA ILE A 118 2.26 12.70 -13.50
C ILE A 118 2.48 14.09 -12.89
N THR A 119 3.42 14.87 -13.41
CA THR A 119 3.71 16.23 -12.93
C THR A 119 2.47 17.14 -13.04
N ASP A 120 1.75 17.07 -14.16
CA ASP A 120 0.53 17.87 -14.36
C ASP A 120 -0.59 17.42 -13.43
N THR A 121 -0.73 16.11 -13.23
CA THR A 121 -1.71 15.57 -12.28
C THR A 121 -1.36 15.97 -10.85
N ARG A 122 -0.08 15.86 -10.45
CA ARG A 122 0.39 16.29 -9.14
C ARG A 122 0.10 17.77 -8.88
N LYS A 123 0.33 18.65 -9.86
CA LYS A 123 0.01 20.08 -9.71
C LYS A 123 -1.47 20.29 -9.40
N LYS A 124 -2.37 19.66 -10.18
CA LYS A 124 -3.82 19.75 -9.96
C LYS A 124 -4.22 19.27 -8.56
N MET A 125 -3.65 18.15 -8.10
CA MET A 125 -3.91 17.60 -6.76
C MET A 125 -3.42 18.54 -5.67
N ASN A 126 -2.18 19.05 -5.77
CA ASN A 126 -1.63 19.95 -4.78
C ASN A 126 -2.38 21.29 -4.72
N ASP A 127 -2.82 21.83 -5.86
CA ASP A 127 -3.65 23.05 -5.93
C ASP A 127 -5.00 22.87 -5.21
N ALA A 128 -5.49 21.61 -5.15
CA ALA A 128 -6.68 21.23 -4.40
C ALA A 128 -6.40 20.86 -2.91
N GLY A 129 -5.14 20.95 -2.47
CA GLY A 129 -4.72 20.59 -1.11
C GLY A 129 -4.54 19.08 -0.88
N ILE A 130 -4.43 18.28 -1.94
CA ILE A 130 -4.26 16.83 -1.90
C ILE A 130 -2.78 16.48 -2.06
N GLU A 131 -2.18 15.70 -1.14
CA GLU A 131 -0.82 15.20 -1.29
C GLU A 131 -0.75 14.07 -2.35
N VAL A 132 0.44 13.85 -2.93
CA VAL A 132 0.64 12.85 -3.98
C VAL A 132 1.76 11.88 -3.60
N SER A 133 1.46 10.60 -3.73
CA SER A 133 2.38 9.47 -3.66
C SER A 133 2.47 8.79 -5.03
N LEU A 134 3.62 8.21 -5.35
CA LEU A 134 3.83 7.42 -6.56
C LEU A 134 4.21 6.00 -6.18
N PHE A 135 3.45 5.01 -6.65
CA PHE A 135 3.71 3.59 -6.41
C PHE A 135 4.74 3.07 -7.41
N ILE A 136 5.99 2.93 -6.99
CA ILE A 136 7.14 2.67 -7.87
C ILE A 136 7.96 1.46 -7.41
N ALA A 137 8.64 0.82 -8.34
CA ALA A 137 9.71 -0.11 -8.01
C ALA A 137 10.87 0.61 -7.28
N PRO A 138 11.63 -0.06 -6.39
CA PRO A 138 12.82 0.50 -5.75
C PRO A 138 13.99 0.56 -6.76
N ASP A 139 13.80 1.34 -7.83
CA ASP A 139 14.74 1.55 -8.94
C ASP A 139 15.23 3.00 -8.94
N GLU A 140 16.54 3.18 -9.09
CA GLU A 140 17.20 4.49 -9.00
C GLU A 140 16.58 5.52 -9.94
N LYS A 141 16.33 5.14 -11.21
CA LYS A 141 15.80 6.07 -12.23
C LYS A 141 14.34 6.44 -11.94
N GLN A 142 13.54 5.48 -11.43
CA GLN A 142 12.15 5.74 -11.06
C GLN A 142 12.07 6.69 -9.87
N ILE A 143 12.95 6.52 -8.86
CA ILE A 143 13.01 7.39 -7.68
C ILE A 143 13.45 8.81 -8.06
N GLU A 144 14.46 8.96 -8.93
CA GLU A 144 14.89 10.26 -9.44
C GLU A 144 13.78 10.96 -10.23
N ALA A 145 13.11 10.22 -11.12
CA ALA A 145 11.97 10.75 -11.88
C ALA A 145 10.84 11.18 -10.93
N ALA A 146 10.52 10.37 -9.91
CA ALA A 146 9.53 10.71 -8.89
C ALA A 146 9.88 12.03 -8.18
N ALA A 147 11.14 12.23 -7.80
CA ALA A 147 11.58 13.49 -7.19
C ALA A 147 11.41 14.68 -8.15
N ARG A 148 11.72 14.53 -9.44
CA ARG A 148 11.54 15.61 -10.45
C ARG A 148 10.08 15.99 -10.66
N THR A 149 9.12 15.06 -10.47
CA THR A 149 7.68 15.42 -10.54
C THR A 149 7.27 16.39 -9.44
N GLY A 150 8.01 16.46 -8.32
CA GLY A 150 7.68 17.22 -7.13
C GLY A 150 6.63 16.56 -6.25
N SER A 151 6.39 15.26 -6.39
CA SER A 151 5.53 14.49 -5.51
C SER A 151 6.07 14.46 -4.08
N GLN A 152 5.20 14.39 -3.09
CA GLN A 152 5.59 14.43 -1.67
C GLN A 152 6.05 13.08 -1.16
N PHE A 153 5.52 11.99 -1.74
CA PHE A 153 5.78 10.63 -1.31
C PHE A 153 6.13 9.73 -2.49
N VAL A 154 6.84 8.67 -2.18
CA VAL A 154 6.88 7.44 -2.98
C VAL A 154 6.40 6.28 -2.11
N GLU A 155 5.71 5.33 -2.73
CA GLU A 155 5.41 4.04 -2.13
C GLU A 155 6.23 2.98 -2.86
N LEU A 156 7.21 2.40 -2.17
CA LEU A 156 8.08 1.38 -2.73
C LEU A 156 7.31 0.06 -2.84
N HIS A 157 7.26 -0.49 -4.06
CA HIS A 157 6.65 -1.78 -4.35
C HIS A 157 7.44 -2.91 -3.70
N THR A 158 6.83 -3.63 -2.74
CA THR A 158 7.49 -4.71 -2.00
C THR A 158 7.17 -6.11 -2.51
N GLY A 159 6.52 -6.24 -3.68
CA GLY A 159 6.10 -7.53 -4.23
C GLY A 159 7.27 -8.49 -4.49
N ALA A 160 8.33 -8.02 -5.16
CA ALA A 160 9.51 -8.84 -5.44
C ALA A 160 10.19 -9.31 -4.14
N PHE A 161 10.29 -8.44 -3.13
CA PHE A 161 10.76 -8.82 -1.79
C PHE A 161 9.88 -9.90 -1.15
N ALA A 162 8.54 -9.76 -1.26
CA ALA A 162 7.62 -10.73 -0.70
C ALA A 162 7.75 -12.10 -1.38
N GLU A 163 7.94 -12.13 -2.69
CA GLU A 163 8.20 -13.37 -3.45
C GLU A 163 9.53 -14.01 -3.07
N GLU A 164 10.62 -13.22 -3.03
CA GLU A 164 11.95 -13.70 -2.61
C GLU A 164 11.89 -14.30 -1.19
N PHE A 165 11.19 -13.64 -0.27
CA PHE A 165 10.99 -14.12 1.08
C PHE A 165 10.30 -15.49 1.12
N PHE A 166 9.24 -15.68 0.33
CA PHE A 166 8.54 -16.96 0.24
C PHE A 166 9.40 -18.07 -0.39
N LEU A 167 10.18 -17.76 -1.40
CA LEU A 167 11.06 -18.73 -2.05
C LEU A 167 12.19 -19.17 -1.12
N GLY A 168 12.68 -18.29 -0.26
CA GLY A 168 13.71 -18.59 0.75
C GLY A 168 13.21 -19.44 1.93
N VAL A 169 11.89 -19.54 2.15
CA VAL A 169 11.31 -20.34 3.23
C VAL A 169 11.18 -21.80 2.78
N PRO A 170 11.70 -22.82 3.54
CA PRO A 170 11.51 -24.23 3.23
C PRO A 170 10.04 -24.58 3.03
N ALA A 171 9.73 -25.46 2.07
CA ALA A 171 8.34 -25.83 1.70
C ALA A 171 7.52 -26.32 2.91
N SER A 172 8.14 -26.95 3.89
CA SER A 172 7.52 -27.39 5.15
C SER A 172 7.05 -26.25 6.06
N ARG A 173 7.56 -25.01 5.86
CA ARG A 173 7.21 -23.82 6.65
C ARG A 173 6.35 -22.82 5.86
N ARG A 174 5.98 -23.11 4.60
CA ARG A 174 5.21 -22.19 3.75
C ARG A 174 3.71 -22.14 4.10
N GLN A 175 3.23 -22.97 5.03
CA GLN A 175 1.85 -22.86 5.50
C GLN A 175 1.67 -21.61 6.33
N VAL A 176 0.95 -20.65 5.76
CA VAL A 176 0.56 -19.38 6.37
C VAL A 176 -0.34 -19.69 7.58
N GLY A 177 0.22 -19.68 8.76
CA GLY A 177 -0.50 -19.99 10.02
C GLY A 177 0.38 -20.65 11.08
N ALA A 178 1.52 -21.23 10.70
CA ALA A 178 2.40 -21.99 11.60
C ALA A 178 3.68 -21.26 11.99
N ILE A 179 3.81 -19.95 11.69
CA ILE A 179 4.94 -19.17 12.19
C ILE A 179 4.55 -18.68 13.58
N SER A 180 4.78 -19.54 14.59
CA SER A 180 4.88 -19.10 15.97
C SER A 180 6.01 -18.08 16.06
N CYS A 181 5.76 -16.97 16.77
CA CYS A 181 6.78 -15.96 17.08
C CYS A 181 7.78 -16.49 18.13
N GLU A 182 8.30 -17.70 17.97
CA GLU A 182 9.39 -18.21 18.79
C GLU A 182 10.70 -17.68 18.24
N GLU A 183 11.32 -16.84 19.02
CA GLU A 183 12.64 -16.28 18.79
C GLU A 183 13.65 -17.43 18.67
N HIS A 184 14.21 -17.62 17.47
CA HIS A 184 15.40 -18.46 17.30
C HIS A 184 16.62 -17.62 17.74
N ALA A 185 16.90 -17.67 19.03
CA ALA A 185 18.16 -17.19 19.58
C ALA A 185 19.27 -18.16 19.13
N GLY A 186 20.12 -17.75 18.18
CA GLY A 186 21.36 -18.46 17.89
C GLY A 186 21.82 -18.56 16.45
N GLU A 187 21.02 -18.21 15.43
CA GLU A 187 21.51 -18.19 14.05
C GLU A 187 21.99 -16.79 13.65
N THR A 188 23.20 -16.68 13.15
CA THR A 188 23.68 -15.45 12.50
C THR A 188 22.69 -15.11 11.39
N PRO A 189 22.09 -13.91 11.36
CA PRO A 189 21.15 -13.55 10.31
C PRO A 189 21.81 -13.76 8.96
N ALA A 190 21.17 -14.52 8.07
CA ALA A 190 21.60 -14.57 6.68
C ALA A 190 21.65 -13.13 6.13
N PRO A 191 22.60 -12.79 5.24
CA PRO A 191 22.64 -11.47 4.63
C PRO A 191 21.26 -11.17 4.00
N PRO A 192 20.81 -9.91 4.07
CA PRO A 192 19.53 -9.52 3.50
C PRO A 192 19.48 -9.95 2.04
N GLY A 193 18.36 -10.55 1.63
CA GLY A 193 18.14 -10.95 0.24
C GLY A 193 18.29 -9.76 -0.71
N ARG A 194 18.48 -10.04 -1.99
CA ARG A 194 18.71 -9.01 -3.01
C ARG A 194 17.61 -7.96 -3.01
N GLU A 195 16.35 -8.39 -2.95
CA GLU A 195 15.21 -7.48 -3.04
C GLU A 195 15.04 -6.63 -1.76
N LEU A 196 15.37 -7.18 -0.59
CA LEU A 196 15.43 -6.39 0.64
C LEU A 196 16.53 -5.30 0.55
N GLN A 197 17.70 -5.64 -0.01
CA GLN A 197 18.78 -4.66 -0.19
C GLN A 197 18.37 -3.54 -1.17
N ARG A 198 17.62 -3.84 -2.22
CA ARG A 198 17.08 -2.84 -3.14
C ARG A 198 16.10 -1.89 -2.45
N LEU A 199 15.23 -2.41 -1.59
CA LEU A 199 14.33 -1.59 -0.77
C LEU A 199 15.10 -0.65 0.16
N ILE A 200 16.17 -1.15 0.81
CA ILE A 200 17.04 -0.34 1.68
C ILE A 200 17.68 0.80 0.88
N SER A 201 18.32 0.49 -0.25
CA SER A 201 19.00 1.48 -1.09
C SER A 201 17.99 2.50 -1.67
N GLY A 202 16.84 2.02 -2.15
CA GLY A 202 15.78 2.89 -2.69
C GLY A 202 15.17 3.83 -1.64
N ALA A 203 14.96 3.33 -0.42
CA ALA A 203 14.46 4.17 0.67
C ALA A 203 15.46 5.26 1.08
N GLN A 204 16.76 4.93 1.13
CA GLN A 204 17.83 5.89 1.38
C GLN A 204 17.89 6.96 0.29
N GLN A 205 17.87 6.56 -0.97
CA GLN A 205 17.89 7.48 -2.12
C GLN A 205 16.67 8.41 -2.11
N ALA A 206 15.47 7.86 -1.95
CA ALA A 206 14.24 8.65 -1.90
C ALA A 206 14.29 9.69 -0.76
N HIS A 207 14.76 9.29 0.41
CA HIS A 207 14.92 10.20 1.54
C HIS A 207 15.93 11.34 1.25
N VAL A 208 17.10 11.03 0.66
CA VAL A 208 18.10 12.02 0.27
C VAL A 208 17.55 13.03 -0.74
N LEU A 209 16.67 12.57 -1.64
CA LEU A 209 15.97 13.41 -2.62
C LEU A 209 14.77 14.19 -2.04
N GLY A 210 14.53 14.09 -0.73
CA GLY A 210 13.46 14.82 -0.03
C GLY A 210 12.07 14.20 -0.09
N LEU A 211 11.97 12.97 -0.60
CA LEU A 211 10.72 12.22 -0.65
C LEU A 211 10.44 11.53 0.69
N LYS A 212 9.18 11.51 1.11
CA LYS A 212 8.72 10.66 2.21
C LYS A 212 8.49 9.25 1.65
N VAL A 213 8.92 8.22 2.40
CA VAL A 213 8.94 6.83 1.91
C VAL A 213 7.84 6.01 2.56
N ASN A 214 6.88 5.58 1.76
CA ASN A 214 5.92 4.54 2.09
C ASN A 214 6.37 3.21 1.46
N ALA A 215 5.77 2.10 1.89
CA ALA A 215 5.95 0.81 1.25
C ALA A 215 4.67 -0.02 1.31
N GLY A 216 4.45 -0.85 0.30
CA GLY A 216 3.24 -1.65 0.19
C GLY A 216 3.33 -2.76 -0.83
N HIS A 217 2.28 -3.56 -0.88
CA HIS A 217 2.08 -4.72 -1.74
C HIS A 217 2.86 -5.98 -1.32
N GLY A 218 2.15 -7.05 -0.99
CA GLY A 218 2.74 -8.35 -0.63
C GLY A 218 3.22 -8.46 0.82
N LEU A 219 3.13 -7.39 1.61
CA LEU A 219 3.50 -7.41 3.03
C LEU A 219 2.50 -8.25 3.84
N ASN A 220 3.04 -9.02 4.79
CA ASN A 220 2.28 -9.89 5.67
C ASN A 220 2.96 -10.07 7.04
N TYR A 221 2.30 -10.83 7.93
CA TYR A 221 2.77 -11.04 9.31
C TYR A 221 4.12 -11.78 9.40
N ALA A 222 4.50 -12.53 8.36
CA ALA A 222 5.74 -13.31 8.34
C ALA A 222 6.92 -12.49 7.82
N ASN A 223 6.73 -11.69 6.74
CA ASN A 223 7.82 -10.95 6.09
C ASN A 223 8.04 -9.54 6.66
N LEU A 224 7.05 -8.98 7.38
CA LEU A 224 7.15 -7.65 7.97
C LEU A 224 8.37 -7.45 8.89
N PRO A 225 8.77 -8.41 9.74
CA PRO A 225 9.97 -8.24 10.57
C PRO A 225 11.25 -7.97 9.77
N ALA A 226 11.41 -8.56 8.58
CA ALA A 226 12.57 -8.30 7.72
C ALA A 226 12.54 -6.88 7.14
N LEU A 227 11.35 -6.33 6.88
CA LEU A 227 11.20 -4.95 6.39
C LEU A 227 11.67 -3.89 7.41
N HIS A 228 11.82 -4.23 8.69
CA HIS A 228 12.35 -3.31 9.71
C HIS A 228 13.79 -2.86 9.44
N HIS A 229 14.51 -3.50 8.54
CA HIS A 229 15.84 -3.06 8.08
C HIS A 229 15.78 -1.94 7.03
N VAL A 230 14.62 -1.67 6.44
CA VAL A 230 14.45 -0.58 5.47
C VAL A 230 14.34 0.75 6.23
N PRO A 231 15.26 1.71 6.02
CA PRO A 231 15.24 2.97 6.75
C PRO A 231 14.18 3.94 6.22
N HIS A 232 13.89 4.99 7.00
CA HIS A 232 13.08 6.15 6.61
C HIS A 232 11.61 5.84 6.23
N LEU A 233 11.09 4.65 6.52
CA LEU A 233 9.68 4.34 6.26
C LEU A 233 8.77 5.17 7.18
N VAL A 234 7.77 5.83 6.59
CA VAL A 234 6.77 6.62 7.33
C VAL A 234 5.42 5.92 7.42
N GLU A 235 5.05 5.15 6.40
CA GLU A 235 3.77 4.44 6.34
C GLU A 235 3.88 3.12 5.57
N LEU A 236 3.14 2.11 6.01
CA LEU A 236 2.94 0.86 5.28
C LEU A 236 1.48 0.74 4.87
N ASN A 237 1.22 0.51 3.56
CA ASN A 237 -0.12 0.23 3.04
C ASN A 237 -0.29 -1.27 2.86
N ILE A 238 -1.16 -1.89 3.69
CA ILE A 238 -1.34 -3.34 3.76
C ILE A 238 -2.82 -3.68 3.63
N GLY A 239 -3.15 -4.49 2.62
CA GLY A 239 -4.53 -4.92 2.37
C GLY A 239 -4.70 -6.43 2.54
N HIS A 240 -4.33 -7.19 1.51
CA HIS A 240 -4.64 -8.61 1.36
C HIS A 240 -4.36 -9.43 2.63
N SER A 241 -3.20 -9.32 3.24
CA SER A 241 -2.82 -10.14 4.40
C SER A 241 -3.65 -9.84 5.64
N ILE A 242 -4.06 -8.58 5.85
CA ILE A 242 -4.94 -8.19 6.96
C ILE A 242 -6.34 -8.78 6.74
N ILE A 243 -6.91 -8.63 5.54
CA ILE A 243 -8.24 -9.16 5.21
C ILE A 243 -8.24 -10.69 5.24
N SER A 244 -7.21 -11.34 4.69
CA SER A 244 -7.05 -12.79 4.76
C SER A 244 -6.97 -13.30 6.22
N ARG A 245 -6.18 -12.62 7.08
CA ARG A 245 -6.10 -12.95 8.50
C ARG A 245 -7.43 -12.74 9.21
N ALA A 246 -8.16 -11.69 8.83
CA ALA A 246 -9.46 -11.35 9.41
C ALA A 246 -10.51 -12.46 9.23
N VAL A 247 -10.44 -13.25 8.16
CA VAL A 247 -11.33 -14.43 7.96
C VAL A 247 -11.24 -15.42 9.12
N SER A 248 -10.06 -15.58 9.72
CA SER A 248 -9.85 -16.54 10.80
C SER A 248 -9.97 -15.94 12.20
N VAL A 249 -9.66 -14.65 12.39
CA VAL A 249 -9.53 -14.05 13.73
C VAL A 249 -10.40 -12.82 13.96
N GLY A 250 -11.09 -12.33 12.93
CA GLY A 250 -11.80 -11.05 12.92
C GLY A 250 -10.90 -9.88 12.59
N LEU A 251 -11.49 -8.83 11.96
CA LEU A 251 -10.74 -7.70 11.39
C LEU A 251 -10.01 -6.87 12.45
N GLU A 252 -10.68 -6.55 13.55
CA GLU A 252 -10.10 -5.80 14.67
C GLU A 252 -8.82 -6.45 15.19
N LYS A 253 -8.85 -7.77 15.42
CA LYS A 253 -7.70 -8.52 15.92
C LYS A 253 -6.59 -8.57 14.88
N ALA A 254 -6.92 -8.78 13.61
CA ALA A 254 -5.94 -8.78 12.52
C ALA A 254 -5.17 -7.45 12.46
N VAL A 255 -5.86 -6.31 12.50
CA VAL A 255 -5.24 -4.97 12.51
C VAL A 255 -4.35 -4.79 13.75
N LYS A 256 -4.83 -5.15 14.95
CA LYS A 256 -4.05 -5.04 16.20
C LYS A 256 -2.78 -5.92 16.18
N GLU A 257 -2.85 -7.11 15.60
CA GLU A 257 -1.68 -7.99 15.42
C GLU A 257 -0.65 -7.34 14.48
N MET A 258 -1.08 -6.75 13.36
CA MET A 258 -0.19 -6.04 12.43
C MET A 258 0.48 -4.84 13.10
N LEU A 259 -0.29 -4.01 13.78
CA LEU A 259 0.23 -2.86 14.54
C LEU A 259 1.27 -3.27 15.60
N ARG A 260 1.09 -4.42 16.26
CA ARG A 260 2.05 -4.93 17.24
C ARG A 260 3.40 -5.27 16.60
N LEU A 261 3.39 -5.86 15.41
CA LEU A 261 4.62 -6.12 14.66
C LEU A 261 5.31 -4.82 14.26
N MET A 262 4.56 -3.83 13.77
CA MET A 262 5.10 -2.53 13.35
C MET A 262 5.74 -1.73 14.48
N LYS A 263 5.32 -1.92 15.74
CA LYS A 263 5.92 -1.23 16.90
C LYS A 263 7.41 -1.52 17.09
N LYS A 264 7.95 -2.59 16.51
CA LYS A 264 9.37 -2.95 16.57
C LYS A 264 10.24 -2.14 15.59
N TYR A 265 9.64 -1.44 14.63
CA TYR A 265 10.37 -0.58 13.69
C TYR A 265 11.05 0.59 14.41
N ARG A 266 12.32 0.88 14.07
CA ARG A 266 13.13 1.94 14.69
C ARG A 266 13.56 3.05 13.72
N GLY A 267 13.29 2.91 12.40
CA GLY A 267 13.57 3.92 11.38
C GLY A 267 14.89 3.77 10.71
#